data_8c04167c1c560467ba640fced3d157a6
#
_entry.id   8c04167c1c560467ba640fced3d157a6
#
_cell.length_a   1.000
_cell.length_b   1.000
_cell.length_c   1.000
_cell.angle_alpha   90.00
_cell.angle_beta   90.00
_cell.angle_gamma   90.00
#
_symmetry.space_group_name_H-M   'P 1'
#
loop_
_entity.id
_entity.type
_entity.pdbx_description
1 polymer ?
#
loop_
_entity_poly.entity_id
_entity_poly.type
_entity_poly.pdbx_seq_one_letter_code
_entity_poly.pdbx_strand_id
1 'polypeptide(L)'
;MLFTLKKMIGNMLLPLPLMLLIIGAGLALLWFSRFQKTGKIFISIGWLALLLLSLQPVADRLLRPIESTYPTWNNSQKVDYIVVLGGGYTWNPQWAPSSNLINNSLPRLNEGIRLWRENPGSKLIFTGGVAKTNTVSTAEVGARVAQSLGVPREQIITLDLPKDTEEEAAAVKQAIGDAPFLLVTSASHLPRAMIFFQQEGLNPLPAPANQLAIDSPLNPWERAIPSPVWLMHSDRVGYETLGRIWQWLKGSSGEPRQE
;
A
#
# COMPACT_ATOMS: atom_id res chain seq x y z
N MET A 1 7.21 -21.79 -1.24
CA MET A 1 7.59 -21.71 -2.66
C MET A 1 6.49 -21.05 -3.50
N LEU A 2 5.24 -21.49 -3.44
CA LEU A 2 4.11 -20.91 -4.20
C LEU A 2 3.87 -19.40 -3.91
N PHE A 3 3.94 -18.99 -2.65
CA PHE A 3 3.79 -17.60 -2.22
C PHE A 3 4.85 -16.65 -2.82
N THR A 4 6.10 -17.09 -2.86
CA THR A 4 7.20 -16.30 -3.45
C THR A 4 7.02 -16.17 -4.96
N LEU A 5 6.64 -17.26 -5.64
CA LEU A 5 6.38 -17.27 -7.08
C LEU A 5 5.22 -16.32 -7.45
N LYS A 6 4.11 -16.37 -6.68
CA LYS A 6 2.99 -15.45 -6.83
C LYS A 6 3.42 -13.99 -6.71
N LYS A 7 4.23 -13.65 -5.68
CA LYS A 7 4.74 -12.29 -5.50
C LYS A 7 5.66 -11.86 -6.65
N MET A 8 6.52 -12.77 -7.15
CA MET A 8 7.38 -12.49 -8.30
C MET A 8 6.56 -12.19 -9.55
N ILE A 9 5.59 -13.05 -9.89
CA ILE A 9 4.73 -12.85 -11.06
C ILE A 9 3.94 -11.55 -10.91
N GLY A 10 3.34 -11.30 -9.75
CA GLY A 10 2.60 -10.06 -9.49
C GLY A 10 3.45 -8.81 -9.67
N ASN A 11 4.68 -8.82 -9.19
CA ASN A 11 5.60 -7.69 -9.37
C ASN A 11 6.05 -7.51 -10.82
N MET A 12 6.19 -8.61 -11.60
CA MET A 12 6.53 -8.52 -13.03
C MET A 12 5.37 -7.97 -13.89
N LEU A 13 4.15 -8.03 -13.38
CA LEU A 13 2.97 -7.47 -14.05
C LEU A 13 2.72 -5.99 -13.70
N LEU A 14 3.51 -5.41 -12.80
CA LEU A 14 3.44 -3.97 -12.54
C LEU A 14 3.90 -3.16 -13.77
N PRO A 15 3.41 -1.92 -13.94
CA PRO A 15 3.69 -1.10 -15.11
C PRO A 15 5.15 -1.08 -15.55
N LEU A 16 6.07 -0.71 -14.68
CA LEU A 16 7.48 -0.59 -15.07
C LEU A 16 8.12 -1.93 -15.49
N PRO A 17 8.09 -3.02 -14.71
CA PRO A 17 8.64 -4.30 -15.13
C PRO A 17 7.99 -4.84 -16.41
N LEU A 18 6.66 -4.74 -16.52
CA LEU A 18 5.93 -5.23 -17.68
C LEU A 18 6.34 -4.50 -18.98
N MET A 19 6.44 -3.16 -18.92
CA MET A 19 6.87 -2.38 -20.10
C MET A 19 8.31 -2.68 -20.49
N LEU A 20 9.21 -2.86 -19.51
CA LEU A 20 10.59 -3.28 -19.78
C LEU A 20 10.67 -4.67 -20.41
N LEU A 21 9.83 -5.62 -19.98
CA LEU A 21 9.74 -6.96 -20.60
C LEU A 21 9.24 -6.88 -22.04
N ILE A 22 8.22 -6.06 -22.30
CA ILE A 22 7.70 -5.87 -23.67
C ILE A 22 8.77 -5.24 -24.58
N ILE A 23 9.47 -4.20 -24.10
CA ILE A 23 10.57 -3.57 -24.85
C ILE A 23 11.70 -4.59 -25.08
N GLY A 24 12.09 -5.35 -24.04
CA GLY A 24 13.14 -6.36 -24.14
C GLY A 24 12.81 -7.46 -25.14
N ALA A 25 11.57 -7.97 -25.13
CA ALA A 25 11.09 -8.92 -26.13
C ALA A 25 11.12 -8.32 -27.55
N GLY A 26 10.72 -7.08 -27.71
CA GLY A 26 10.81 -6.36 -28.96
C GLY A 26 12.24 -6.22 -29.50
N LEU A 27 13.20 -5.89 -28.62
CA LEU A 27 14.62 -5.83 -28.94
C LEU A 27 15.15 -7.21 -29.35
N ALA A 28 14.81 -8.26 -28.62
CA ALA A 28 15.21 -9.62 -28.97
C ALA A 28 14.68 -10.04 -30.36
N LEU A 29 13.45 -9.69 -30.68
CA LEU A 29 12.89 -9.94 -32.03
C LEU A 29 13.64 -9.17 -33.10
N LEU A 30 14.08 -7.94 -32.85
CA LEU A 30 14.86 -7.15 -33.82
C LEU A 30 16.25 -7.73 -34.06
N TRP A 31 16.95 -8.20 -33.02
CA TRP A 31 18.35 -8.62 -33.09
C TRP A 31 18.51 -10.08 -33.51
N PHE A 32 17.59 -10.95 -33.06
CA PHE A 32 17.75 -12.40 -33.13
C PHE A 32 16.70 -13.10 -34.02
N SER A 33 15.78 -12.34 -34.70
CA SER A 33 14.75 -12.97 -35.49
C SER A 33 14.44 -12.21 -36.77
N ARG A 34 13.67 -12.87 -37.67
CA ARG A 34 13.13 -12.26 -38.89
C ARG A 34 11.87 -11.40 -38.65
N PHE A 35 11.34 -11.41 -37.42
CA PHE A 35 10.10 -10.70 -37.08
C PHE A 35 10.36 -9.24 -36.69
N GLN A 36 11.16 -8.52 -37.45
CA GLN A 36 11.57 -7.14 -37.13
C GLN A 36 10.40 -6.17 -37.02
N LYS A 37 9.33 -6.34 -37.82
CA LYS A 37 8.12 -5.49 -37.74
C LYS A 37 7.43 -5.65 -36.40
N THR A 38 7.26 -6.87 -35.91
CA THR A 38 6.70 -7.18 -34.59
C THR A 38 7.57 -6.62 -33.47
N GLY A 39 8.91 -6.75 -33.59
CA GLY A 39 9.86 -6.17 -32.66
C GLY A 39 9.71 -4.66 -32.53
N LYS A 40 9.59 -3.93 -33.66
CA LYS A 40 9.34 -2.49 -33.68
C LYS A 40 8.03 -2.12 -32.95
N ILE A 41 6.95 -2.89 -33.23
CA ILE A 41 5.64 -2.68 -32.57
C ILE A 41 5.75 -2.83 -31.06
N PHE A 42 6.41 -3.88 -30.56
CA PHE A 42 6.58 -4.13 -29.12
C PHE A 42 7.36 -2.99 -28.45
N ILE A 43 8.45 -2.55 -29.05
CA ILE A 43 9.24 -1.42 -28.53
C ILE A 43 8.39 -0.14 -28.51
N SER A 44 7.67 0.15 -29.59
CA SER A 44 6.84 1.35 -29.67
C SER A 44 5.71 1.34 -28.61
N ILE A 45 5.04 0.20 -28.43
CA ILE A 45 3.99 0.05 -27.40
C ILE A 45 4.57 0.22 -25.99
N GLY A 46 5.66 -0.49 -25.68
CA GLY A 46 6.29 -0.44 -24.36
C GLY A 46 6.81 0.96 -24.02
N TRP A 47 7.46 1.62 -24.98
CA TRP A 47 7.96 2.98 -24.83
C TRP A 47 6.83 4.00 -24.63
N LEU A 48 5.79 3.94 -25.49
CA LEU A 48 4.65 4.85 -25.42
C LEU A 48 3.87 4.67 -24.11
N ALA A 49 3.65 3.42 -23.70
CA ALA A 49 2.98 3.13 -22.42
C ALA A 49 3.80 3.65 -21.24
N LEU A 50 5.12 3.42 -21.22
CA LEU A 50 6.00 3.94 -20.17
C LEU A 50 5.99 5.47 -20.13
N LEU A 51 6.05 6.14 -21.31
CA LEU A 51 5.93 7.58 -21.40
C LEU A 51 4.61 8.09 -20.79
N LEU A 52 3.48 7.54 -21.24
CA LEU A 52 2.15 7.97 -20.76
C LEU A 52 1.96 7.75 -19.25
N LEU A 53 2.36 6.57 -18.75
CA LEU A 53 2.24 6.24 -17.33
C LEU A 53 3.20 7.05 -16.43
N SER A 54 4.20 7.69 -17.03
CA SER A 54 5.14 8.59 -16.33
C SER A 54 4.69 10.06 -16.35
N LEU A 55 3.52 10.38 -16.91
CA LEU A 55 2.96 11.73 -16.95
C LEU A 55 1.92 11.93 -15.84
N GLN A 56 1.99 13.07 -15.13
CA GLN A 56 1.06 13.41 -14.05
C GLN A 56 -0.42 13.29 -14.46
N PRO A 57 -0.88 13.85 -15.60
CA PRO A 57 -2.30 13.79 -15.94
C PRO A 57 -2.85 12.38 -16.12
N VAL A 58 -2.00 11.44 -16.56
CA VAL A 58 -2.39 10.03 -16.73
C VAL A 58 -2.37 9.31 -15.39
N ALA A 59 -1.26 9.40 -14.69
CA ALA A 59 -1.05 8.70 -13.42
C ALA A 59 -2.09 9.09 -12.36
N ASP A 60 -2.31 10.39 -12.16
CA ASP A 60 -3.26 10.88 -11.16
C ASP A 60 -4.72 10.65 -11.57
N ARG A 61 -5.02 10.66 -12.87
CA ARG A 61 -6.37 10.29 -13.37
C ARG A 61 -6.71 8.83 -13.08
N LEU A 62 -5.72 7.96 -13.11
CA LEU A 62 -5.88 6.54 -12.77
C LEU A 62 -5.95 6.30 -11.25
N LEU A 63 -5.18 7.05 -10.46
CA LEU A 63 -5.06 6.85 -9.02
C LEU A 63 -6.21 7.50 -8.23
N ARG A 64 -6.60 8.72 -8.60
CA ARG A 64 -7.60 9.52 -7.89
C ARG A 64 -8.92 8.79 -7.60
N PRO A 65 -9.54 8.05 -8.53
CA PRO A 65 -10.78 7.31 -8.25
C PRO A 65 -10.64 6.29 -7.12
N ILE A 66 -9.45 5.70 -6.97
CA ILE A 66 -9.16 4.72 -5.92
C ILE A 66 -9.01 5.46 -4.57
N GLU A 67 -8.27 6.56 -4.55
CA GLU A 67 -7.99 7.32 -3.32
C GLU A 67 -9.20 8.11 -2.81
N SER A 68 -10.13 8.48 -3.68
CA SER A 68 -11.37 9.19 -3.32
C SER A 68 -12.51 8.27 -2.88
N THR A 69 -12.28 6.96 -2.79
CA THR A 69 -13.31 5.99 -2.35
C THR A 69 -13.81 6.30 -0.93
N TYR A 70 -12.92 6.73 -0.05
CA TYR A 70 -13.26 7.13 1.31
C TYR A 70 -12.78 8.56 1.57
N PRO A 71 -13.62 9.41 2.17
CA PRO A 71 -13.22 10.77 2.56
C PRO A 71 -12.26 10.73 3.75
N THR A 72 -11.49 11.80 3.94
CA THR A 72 -10.69 12.00 5.15
C THR A 72 -11.60 11.94 6.39
N TRP A 73 -11.15 11.23 7.41
CA TRP A 73 -11.91 11.11 8.65
C TRP A 73 -11.93 12.44 9.43
N ASN A 74 -13.11 13.03 9.53
CA ASN A 74 -13.36 14.28 10.25
C ASN A 74 -14.60 14.17 11.17
N ASN A 75 -14.96 12.93 11.57
CA ASN A 75 -16.14 12.70 12.39
C ASN A 75 -15.76 12.69 13.89
N SER A 76 -16.68 13.11 14.76
CA SER A 76 -16.54 13.09 16.21
C SER A 76 -16.94 11.76 16.87
N GLN A 77 -17.23 10.73 16.08
CA GLN A 77 -17.55 9.40 16.62
C GLN A 77 -16.37 8.86 17.43
N LYS A 78 -16.60 8.53 18.71
CA LYS A 78 -15.59 7.94 19.57
C LYS A 78 -15.30 6.50 19.16
N VAL A 79 -14.02 6.14 19.23
CA VAL A 79 -13.51 4.80 18.99
C VAL A 79 -12.58 4.38 20.11
N ASP A 80 -12.49 3.06 20.35
CA ASP A 80 -11.61 2.51 21.37
C ASP A 80 -10.21 2.27 20.84
N TYR A 81 -10.08 2.07 19.53
CA TYR A 81 -8.80 1.76 18.91
C TYR A 81 -8.60 2.50 17.58
N ILE A 82 -7.32 2.76 17.29
CA ILE A 82 -6.86 3.29 16.00
C ILE A 82 -5.84 2.30 15.46
N VAL A 83 -6.23 1.54 14.45
CA VAL A 83 -5.43 0.48 13.83
C VAL A 83 -4.68 1.05 12.63
N VAL A 84 -3.36 1.06 12.70
CA VAL A 84 -2.47 1.55 11.65
C VAL A 84 -1.80 0.37 10.98
N LEU A 85 -2.17 0.11 9.71
CA LEU A 85 -1.59 -1.01 8.96
C LEU A 85 -0.14 -0.75 8.57
N GLY A 86 0.66 -1.79 8.65
CA GLY A 86 2.05 -1.79 8.23
C GLY A 86 2.25 -1.39 6.78
N GLY A 87 3.45 -0.96 6.45
CA GLY A 87 3.86 -0.55 5.10
C GLY A 87 5.29 -0.98 4.83
N GLY A 88 6.13 -0.08 4.35
CA GLY A 88 7.55 -0.34 4.19
C GLY A 88 8.34 0.11 5.42
N TYR A 89 9.37 -0.63 5.77
CA TYR A 89 10.31 -0.26 6.83
C TYR A 89 11.71 -0.82 6.56
N THR A 90 12.66 -0.26 7.26
CA THR A 90 14.03 -0.79 7.44
C THR A 90 14.36 -0.77 8.93
N TRP A 91 15.44 -1.38 9.33
CA TRP A 91 15.88 -1.30 10.71
C TRP A 91 17.36 -0.93 10.81
N ASN A 92 17.61 0.28 11.30
CA ASN A 92 18.93 0.73 11.71
C ASN A 92 18.80 1.49 13.04
N PRO A 93 19.30 0.95 14.16
CA PRO A 93 19.17 1.56 15.47
C PRO A 93 19.92 2.89 15.64
N GLN A 94 20.85 3.20 14.70
CA GLN A 94 21.61 4.45 14.71
C GLN A 94 20.89 5.60 14.02
N TRP A 95 19.81 5.29 13.26
CA TRP A 95 19.02 6.31 12.57
C TRP A 95 17.96 6.91 13.47
N ALA A 96 17.51 8.12 13.12
CA ALA A 96 16.32 8.67 13.74
C ALA A 96 15.14 7.69 13.57
N PRO A 97 14.29 7.51 14.61
CA PRO A 97 13.19 6.54 14.55
C PRO A 97 12.35 6.64 13.28
N SER A 98 11.97 7.85 12.87
CA SER A 98 11.17 8.10 11.65
C SER A 98 11.86 7.68 10.35
N SER A 99 13.20 7.68 10.30
CA SER A 99 13.97 7.25 9.12
C SER A 99 13.92 5.73 8.89
N ASN A 100 13.46 4.96 9.85
CA ASN A 100 13.24 3.54 9.72
C ASN A 100 11.89 3.18 9.06
N LEU A 101 10.97 4.14 8.95
CA LEU A 101 9.73 3.98 8.20
C LEU A 101 9.93 4.51 6.77
N ILE A 102 9.69 3.66 5.79
CA ILE A 102 9.87 3.99 4.37
C ILE A 102 8.54 3.98 3.63
N ASN A 103 8.54 4.56 2.42
CA ASN A 103 7.37 4.64 1.54
C ASN A 103 6.17 5.32 2.23
N ASN A 104 5.09 4.59 2.33
CA ASN A 104 3.80 5.04 2.83
C ASN A 104 3.58 4.81 4.34
N SER A 105 4.55 4.27 5.06
CA SER A 105 4.38 3.96 6.49
C SER A 105 4.35 5.20 7.37
N LEU A 106 5.24 6.16 7.13
CA LEU A 106 5.30 7.38 7.95
C LEU A 106 4.03 8.24 7.85
N PRO A 107 3.45 8.49 6.65
CA PRO A 107 2.17 9.21 6.56
C PRO A 107 1.01 8.49 7.26
N ARG A 108 0.96 7.15 7.22
CA ARG A 108 -0.05 6.38 7.96
C ARG A 108 0.10 6.54 9.46
N LEU A 109 1.33 6.46 9.95
CA LEU A 109 1.62 6.66 11.37
C LEU A 109 1.25 8.07 11.83
N ASN A 110 1.60 9.10 11.05
CA ASN A 110 1.25 10.49 11.37
C ASN A 110 -0.27 10.68 11.48
N GLU A 111 -1.02 10.12 10.55
CA GLU A 111 -2.49 10.16 10.60
C GLU A 111 -3.03 9.37 11.81
N GLY A 112 -2.48 8.20 12.10
CA GLY A 112 -2.81 7.42 13.29
C GLY A 112 -2.62 8.21 14.58
N ILE A 113 -1.50 8.93 14.73
CA ILE A 113 -1.22 9.78 15.90
C ILE A 113 -2.17 10.99 15.94
N ARG A 114 -2.48 11.62 14.80
CA ARG A 114 -3.47 12.71 14.75
C ARG A 114 -4.81 12.24 15.31
N LEU A 115 -5.29 11.12 14.80
CA LEU A 115 -6.58 10.53 15.21
C LEU A 115 -6.58 10.08 16.68
N TRP A 116 -5.48 9.54 17.16
CA TRP A 116 -5.32 9.17 18.56
C TRP A 116 -5.43 10.41 19.49
N ARG A 117 -4.82 11.55 19.11
CA ARG A 117 -4.94 12.81 19.87
C ARG A 117 -6.37 13.34 19.89
N GLU A 118 -7.12 13.14 18.81
CA GLU A 118 -8.52 13.56 18.70
C GLU A 118 -9.51 12.60 19.39
N ASN A 119 -9.05 11.38 19.77
CA ASN A 119 -9.85 10.37 20.47
C ASN A 119 -9.24 10.02 21.83
N PRO A 120 -9.34 10.91 22.84
CA PRO A 120 -8.78 10.65 24.17
C PRO A 120 -9.33 9.35 24.79
N GLY A 121 -8.44 8.49 25.27
CA GLY A 121 -8.77 7.17 25.83
C GLY A 121 -8.65 6.02 24.83
N SER A 122 -8.52 6.28 23.54
CA SER A 122 -8.25 5.24 22.54
C SER A 122 -6.80 4.73 22.62
N LYS A 123 -6.57 3.51 22.12
CA LYS A 123 -5.22 2.94 21.96
C LYS A 123 -4.83 2.85 20.49
N LEU A 124 -3.55 3.07 20.21
CA LEU A 124 -2.94 2.83 18.90
C LEU A 124 -2.57 1.36 18.76
N ILE A 125 -2.92 0.76 17.64
CA ILE A 125 -2.49 -0.59 17.25
C ILE A 125 -1.65 -0.46 15.98
N PHE A 126 -0.40 -0.89 16.05
CA PHE A 126 0.45 -1.04 14.87
C PHE A 126 0.52 -2.52 14.46
N THR A 127 0.41 -2.80 13.17
CA THR A 127 0.43 -4.16 12.63
C THR A 127 1.63 -4.36 11.70
N GLY A 128 2.01 -5.61 11.51
CA GLY A 128 3.01 -6.02 10.53
C GLY A 128 4.22 -6.71 11.15
N GLY A 129 4.53 -7.87 10.59
CA GLY A 129 5.55 -8.80 11.07
C GLY A 129 6.98 -8.39 10.75
N VAL A 130 7.88 -9.30 11.08
CA VAL A 130 9.32 -9.18 10.82
C VAL A 130 9.62 -9.56 9.37
N ALA A 131 10.22 -8.66 8.60
CA ALA A 131 10.77 -8.99 7.29
C ALA A 131 12.01 -9.89 7.44
N LYS A 132 12.25 -10.80 6.47
CA LYS A 132 13.29 -11.82 6.55
C LYS A 132 14.70 -11.34 6.93
N THR A 133 15.01 -10.09 6.62
CA THR A 133 16.34 -9.49 6.82
C THR A 133 16.43 -8.59 8.06
N ASN A 134 15.31 -8.39 8.77
CA ASN A 134 15.24 -7.54 9.95
C ASN A 134 15.10 -8.36 11.24
N THR A 135 15.47 -7.77 12.36
CA THR A 135 15.33 -8.35 13.72
C THR A 135 14.13 -7.79 14.48
N VAL A 136 13.50 -6.73 13.94
CA VAL A 136 12.39 -6.01 14.57
C VAL A 136 11.23 -5.97 13.59
N SER A 137 10.00 -6.05 14.08
CA SER A 137 8.79 -6.04 13.26
C SER A 137 8.45 -4.62 12.74
N THR A 138 7.65 -4.56 11.68
CA THR A 138 7.08 -3.29 11.21
C THR A 138 6.26 -2.61 12.32
N ALA A 139 5.48 -3.39 13.06
CA ALA A 139 4.65 -2.90 14.16
C ALA A 139 5.50 -2.27 15.27
N GLU A 140 6.57 -2.92 15.68
CA GLU A 140 7.47 -2.39 16.73
C GLU A 140 8.23 -1.14 16.25
N VAL A 141 8.67 -1.08 14.98
CA VAL A 141 9.27 0.15 14.43
C VAL A 141 8.25 1.30 14.45
N GLY A 142 7.00 1.05 14.07
CA GLY A 142 5.92 2.02 14.18
C GLY A 142 5.70 2.49 15.62
N ALA A 143 5.70 1.57 16.57
CA ALA A 143 5.56 1.88 18.00
C ALA A 143 6.70 2.79 18.52
N ARG A 144 7.94 2.52 18.17
CA ARG A 144 9.10 3.34 18.53
C ARG A 144 9.03 4.74 17.94
N VAL A 145 8.57 4.87 16.70
CA VAL A 145 8.35 6.20 16.09
C VAL A 145 7.24 6.94 16.84
N ALA A 146 6.11 6.29 17.13
CA ALA A 146 5.02 6.91 17.87
C ALA A 146 5.47 7.37 19.27
N GLN A 147 6.27 6.57 19.98
CA GLN A 147 6.86 6.95 21.27
C GLN A 147 7.78 8.17 21.14
N SER A 148 8.61 8.23 20.10
CA SER A 148 9.47 9.40 19.86
C SER A 148 8.69 10.68 19.56
N LEU A 149 7.42 10.55 19.17
CA LEU A 149 6.48 11.64 18.95
C LEU A 149 5.54 11.91 20.13
N GLY A 150 5.83 11.28 21.29
CA GLY A 150 5.16 11.55 22.56
C GLY A 150 3.94 10.67 22.86
N VAL A 151 3.73 9.56 22.14
CA VAL A 151 2.68 8.59 22.48
C VAL A 151 3.21 7.67 23.59
N PRO A 152 2.54 7.57 24.76
CA PRO A 152 2.95 6.69 25.84
C PRO A 152 2.91 5.21 25.42
N ARG A 153 3.90 4.41 25.83
CA ARG A 153 4.00 2.99 25.44
C ARG A 153 2.80 2.15 25.84
N GLU A 154 2.23 2.44 26.98
CA GLU A 154 1.04 1.77 27.53
C GLU A 154 -0.23 2.00 26.70
N GLN A 155 -0.22 2.99 25.81
CA GLN A 155 -1.30 3.28 24.85
C GLN A 155 -1.05 2.68 23.46
N ILE A 156 0.03 1.91 23.32
CA ILE A 156 0.42 1.28 22.05
C ILE A 156 0.34 -0.24 22.18
N ILE A 157 -0.32 -0.88 21.22
CA ILE A 157 -0.35 -2.33 21.02
C ILE A 157 0.40 -2.64 19.72
N THR A 158 1.24 -3.67 19.72
CA THR A 158 1.92 -4.15 18.51
C THR A 158 1.45 -5.55 18.16
N LEU A 159 1.09 -5.75 16.90
CA LEU A 159 0.74 -7.06 16.34
C LEU A 159 1.86 -7.47 15.37
N ASP A 160 2.82 -8.21 15.90
CA ASP A 160 4.14 -8.45 15.29
C ASP A 160 4.21 -9.67 14.36
N LEU A 161 3.15 -10.46 14.27
CA LEU A 161 3.15 -11.72 13.52
C LEU A 161 2.63 -11.60 12.07
N PRO A 162 1.63 -10.75 11.76
CA PRO A 162 1.02 -10.68 10.44
C PRO A 162 2.01 -10.36 9.32
N LYS A 163 1.91 -11.09 8.21
CA LYS A 163 2.78 -10.96 7.02
C LYS A 163 2.09 -10.28 5.84
N ASP A 164 0.76 -10.22 5.89
CA ASP A 164 -0.07 -9.56 4.89
C ASP A 164 -1.36 -9.04 5.52
N THR A 165 -2.17 -8.33 4.72
CA THR A 165 -3.36 -7.62 5.20
C THR A 165 -4.49 -8.57 5.66
N GLU A 166 -4.54 -9.79 5.15
CA GLU A 166 -5.49 -10.81 5.59
C GLU A 166 -5.14 -11.27 7.01
N GLU A 167 -3.86 -11.57 7.27
CA GLU A 167 -3.36 -11.92 8.60
C GLU A 167 -3.47 -10.73 9.59
N GLU A 168 -3.28 -9.47 9.10
CA GLU A 168 -3.50 -8.27 9.91
C GLU A 168 -4.95 -8.16 10.39
N ALA A 169 -5.92 -8.40 9.52
CA ALA A 169 -7.33 -8.36 9.86
C ALA A 169 -7.69 -9.42 10.92
N ALA A 170 -7.22 -10.66 10.74
CA ALA A 170 -7.43 -11.74 11.70
C ALA A 170 -6.79 -11.43 13.07
N ALA A 171 -5.55 -10.91 13.09
CA ALA A 171 -4.87 -10.53 14.32
C ALA A 171 -5.58 -9.38 15.05
N VAL A 172 -6.09 -8.39 14.33
CA VAL A 172 -6.89 -7.31 14.90
C VAL A 172 -8.17 -7.87 15.50
N LYS A 173 -8.89 -8.78 14.82
CA LYS A 173 -10.09 -9.43 15.37
C LYS A 173 -9.81 -10.15 16.68
N GLN A 174 -8.70 -10.85 16.77
CA GLN A 174 -8.32 -11.53 18.02
C GLN A 174 -7.97 -10.53 19.14
N ALA A 175 -7.37 -9.39 18.80
CA ALA A 175 -6.90 -8.41 19.79
C ALA A 175 -8.02 -7.56 20.36
N ILE A 176 -9.02 -7.15 19.57
CA ILE A 176 -10.03 -6.16 19.98
C ILE A 176 -11.48 -6.67 19.88
N GLY A 177 -11.71 -7.87 19.33
CA GLY A 177 -13.08 -8.38 19.13
C GLY A 177 -13.89 -7.48 18.22
N ASP A 178 -15.07 -7.06 18.69
CA ASP A 178 -15.99 -6.18 17.94
C ASP A 178 -15.95 -4.71 18.42
N ALA A 179 -14.91 -4.32 19.16
CA ALA A 179 -14.77 -2.95 19.62
C ALA A 179 -14.64 -1.96 18.44
N PRO A 180 -15.23 -0.76 18.54
CA PRO A 180 -15.17 0.23 17.46
C PRO A 180 -13.75 0.75 17.25
N PHE A 181 -13.33 0.81 15.98
CA PHE A 181 -11.99 1.26 15.63
C PHE A 181 -11.92 1.98 14.27
N LEU A 182 -10.91 2.84 14.15
CA LEU A 182 -10.51 3.46 12.89
C LEU A 182 -9.45 2.58 12.22
N LEU A 183 -9.60 2.35 10.92
CA LEU A 183 -8.61 1.64 10.10
C LEU A 183 -7.82 2.65 9.27
N VAL A 184 -6.56 2.86 9.65
CA VAL A 184 -5.64 3.80 9.00
C VAL A 184 -4.70 3.06 8.07
N THR A 185 -4.77 3.39 6.80
CA THR A 185 -3.82 2.93 5.78
C THR A 185 -3.79 3.91 4.62
N SER A 186 -2.93 3.69 3.61
CA SER A 186 -2.90 4.56 2.42
C SER A 186 -4.26 4.59 1.73
N ALA A 187 -4.70 5.75 1.29
CA ALA A 187 -5.98 5.94 0.61
C ALA A 187 -6.17 4.98 -0.56
N SER A 188 -5.12 4.75 -1.35
CA SER A 188 -5.14 3.77 -2.45
C SER A 188 -5.30 2.32 -1.99
N HIS A 189 -4.82 1.97 -0.79
CA HIS A 189 -4.89 0.62 -0.24
C HIS A 189 -6.18 0.34 0.53
N LEU A 190 -6.78 1.37 1.11
CA LEU A 190 -7.90 1.26 2.03
C LEU A 190 -9.10 0.48 1.46
N PRO A 191 -9.52 0.67 0.18
CA PRO A 191 -10.63 -0.12 -0.36
C PRO A 191 -10.38 -1.62 -0.37
N ARG A 192 -9.13 -2.06 -0.57
CA ARG A 192 -8.77 -3.49 -0.53
C ARG A 192 -8.63 -3.99 0.91
N ALA A 193 -8.10 -3.19 1.81
CA ALA A 193 -8.00 -3.54 3.23
C ALA A 193 -9.38 -3.72 3.85
N MET A 194 -10.33 -2.83 3.57
CA MET A 194 -11.70 -2.93 4.08
C MET A 194 -12.34 -4.29 3.78
N ILE A 195 -12.11 -4.85 2.59
CA ILE A 195 -12.65 -6.16 2.22
C ILE A 195 -12.12 -7.27 3.15
N PHE A 196 -10.81 -7.29 3.45
CA PHE A 196 -10.23 -8.29 4.36
C PHE A 196 -10.80 -8.18 5.77
N PHE A 197 -10.92 -6.95 6.29
CA PHE A 197 -11.49 -6.73 7.61
C PHE A 197 -12.96 -7.13 7.69
N GLN A 198 -13.74 -6.85 6.65
CA GLN A 198 -15.14 -7.26 6.56
C GLN A 198 -15.28 -8.79 6.43
N GLN A 199 -14.37 -9.48 5.76
CA GLN A 199 -14.33 -10.94 5.69
C GLN A 199 -14.06 -11.59 7.05
N GLU A 200 -13.33 -10.91 7.95
CA GLU A 200 -13.15 -11.31 9.34
C GLU A 200 -14.35 -10.93 10.25
N GLY A 201 -15.44 -10.42 9.69
CA GLY A 201 -16.61 -9.97 10.45
C GLY A 201 -16.39 -8.67 11.23
N LEU A 202 -15.38 -7.88 10.85
CA LEU A 202 -15.11 -6.56 11.44
C LEU A 202 -15.78 -5.45 10.65
N ASN A 203 -16.15 -4.36 11.32
CA ASN A 203 -16.75 -3.17 10.70
C ASN A 203 -15.87 -1.95 10.98
N PRO A 204 -14.68 -1.84 10.34
CA PRO A 204 -13.78 -0.71 10.55
C PRO A 204 -14.36 0.59 10.01
N LEU A 205 -14.09 1.69 10.70
CA LEU A 205 -14.33 3.04 10.20
C LEU A 205 -13.13 3.45 9.35
N PRO A 206 -13.30 3.76 8.05
CA PRO A 206 -12.19 4.03 7.16
C PRO A 206 -11.55 5.39 7.44
N ALA A 207 -10.24 5.42 7.63
CA ALA A 207 -9.45 6.63 7.84
C ALA A 207 -8.27 6.65 6.83
N PRO A 208 -8.48 7.15 5.60
CA PRO A 208 -7.45 7.19 4.58
C PRO A 208 -6.33 8.16 4.93
N ALA A 209 -5.10 7.70 4.74
CA ALA A 209 -3.87 8.48 4.83
C ALA A 209 -3.08 8.42 3.52
N ASN A 210 -2.02 9.20 3.40
CA ASN A 210 -1.07 9.11 2.29
C ASN A 210 -1.75 9.16 0.92
N GLN A 211 -2.57 10.17 0.68
CA GLN A 211 -3.06 10.51 -0.66
C GLN A 211 -1.87 10.95 -1.52
N LEU A 212 -1.73 10.35 -2.69
CA LEU A 212 -0.64 10.60 -3.63
C LEU A 212 -1.08 11.47 -4.80
N ALA A 213 -2.31 11.29 -5.29
CA ALA A 213 -2.83 12.09 -6.40
C ALA A 213 -2.89 13.58 -6.02
N ILE A 214 -2.23 14.43 -6.82
CA ILE A 214 -2.05 15.84 -6.51
C ILE A 214 -3.30 16.64 -6.89
N ASP A 215 -3.81 17.42 -5.95
CA ASP A 215 -4.90 18.37 -6.16
C ASP A 215 -4.41 19.80 -6.43
N SER A 216 -3.20 20.12 -5.98
CA SER A 216 -2.62 21.44 -6.19
C SER A 216 -2.37 21.73 -7.66
N PRO A 217 -2.60 22.96 -8.13
CA PRO A 217 -2.24 23.34 -9.49
C PRO A 217 -0.71 23.24 -9.67
N LEU A 218 -0.31 22.52 -10.71
CA LEU A 218 1.07 22.46 -11.16
C LEU A 218 1.25 23.31 -12.42
N ASN A 219 2.46 23.78 -12.65
CA ASN A 219 2.78 24.42 -13.91
C ASN A 219 2.53 23.46 -15.09
N PRO A 220 2.04 23.92 -16.24
CA PRO A 220 1.76 23.05 -17.39
C PRO A 220 2.94 22.19 -17.83
N TRP A 221 4.16 22.75 -17.75
CA TRP A 221 5.39 22.02 -18.12
C TRP A 221 5.73 20.89 -17.14
N GLU A 222 5.49 21.05 -15.84
CA GLU A 222 5.72 20.00 -14.82
C GLU A 222 4.81 18.79 -15.08
N ARG A 223 3.60 19.04 -15.55
CA ARG A 223 2.63 17.98 -15.88
C ARG A 223 2.99 17.21 -17.14
N ALA A 224 3.73 17.84 -18.04
CA ALA A 224 4.12 17.28 -19.34
C ALA A 224 5.47 16.57 -19.32
N ILE A 225 6.24 16.69 -18.24
CA ILE A 225 7.55 16.03 -18.09
C ILE A 225 7.38 14.65 -17.43
N PRO A 226 7.85 13.57 -18.10
CA PRO A 226 7.88 12.24 -17.49
C PRO A 226 8.71 12.23 -16.20
N SER A 227 8.18 11.63 -15.14
CA SER A 227 8.83 11.58 -13.82
C SER A 227 8.65 10.21 -13.15
N PRO A 228 9.66 9.75 -12.38
CA PRO A 228 9.55 8.58 -11.53
C PRO A 228 8.39 8.67 -10.52
N VAL A 229 8.05 9.86 -10.06
CA VAL A 229 6.93 10.09 -9.13
C VAL A 229 5.61 9.67 -9.77
N TRP A 230 5.33 10.11 -10.99
CA TRP A 230 4.09 9.76 -11.69
C TRP A 230 4.05 8.28 -12.07
N LEU A 231 5.21 7.72 -12.44
CA LEU A 231 5.30 6.27 -12.69
C LEU A 231 5.00 5.47 -11.41
N MET A 232 5.46 5.93 -10.24
CA MET A 232 5.13 5.30 -8.95
C MET A 232 3.62 5.37 -8.65
N HIS A 233 2.92 6.46 -9.00
CA HIS A 233 1.45 6.54 -8.89
C HIS A 233 0.78 5.48 -9.79
N SER A 234 1.24 5.33 -11.01
CA SER A 234 0.75 4.30 -11.94
C SER A 234 1.05 2.88 -11.45
N ASP A 235 2.23 2.64 -10.89
CA ASP A 235 2.59 1.37 -10.25
C ASP A 235 1.67 1.06 -9.07
N ARG A 236 1.31 2.07 -8.28
CA ARG A 236 0.35 1.90 -7.17
C ARG A 236 -1.02 1.46 -7.68
N VAL A 237 -1.52 2.07 -8.75
CA VAL A 237 -2.78 1.65 -9.40
C VAL A 237 -2.69 0.19 -9.85
N GLY A 238 -1.61 -0.18 -10.54
CA GLY A 238 -1.36 -1.56 -10.99
C GLY A 238 -1.37 -2.55 -9.81
N TYR A 239 -0.65 -2.22 -8.74
CA TYR A 239 -0.55 -3.05 -7.55
C TYR A 239 -1.93 -3.29 -6.87
N GLU A 240 -2.70 -2.23 -6.65
CA GLU A 240 -4.01 -2.34 -6.01
C GLU A 240 -5.04 -3.03 -6.92
N THR A 241 -4.96 -2.80 -8.23
CA THR A 241 -5.83 -3.49 -9.21
C THR A 241 -5.54 -4.99 -9.25
N LEU A 242 -4.28 -5.39 -9.35
CA LEU A 242 -3.89 -6.82 -9.30
C LEU A 242 -4.27 -7.46 -7.97
N GLY A 243 -4.12 -6.73 -6.86
CA GLY A 243 -4.52 -7.19 -5.54
C GLY A 243 -6.03 -7.45 -5.43
N ARG A 244 -6.87 -6.57 -6.01
CA ARG A 244 -8.33 -6.73 -6.07
C ARG A 244 -8.74 -7.90 -6.96
N ILE A 245 -8.14 -8.03 -8.14
CA ILE A 245 -8.40 -9.17 -9.05
C ILE A 245 -8.08 -10.48 -8.33
N TRP A 246 -6.94 -10.54 -7.65
CA TRP A 246 -6.58 -11.72 -6.85
C TRP A 246 -7.59 -12.03 -5.75
N GLN A 247 -8.02 -11.02 -5.01
CA GLN A 247 -9.01 -11.13 -3.94
C GLN A 247 -10.34 -11.67 -4.47
N TRP A 248 -10.79 -11.16 -5.63
CA TRP A 248 -11.98 -11.62 -6.31
C TRP A 248 -11.87 -13.07 -6.77
N LEU A 249 -10.75 -13.46 -7.37
CA LEU A 249 -10.50 -14.85 -7.79
C LEU A 249 -10.50 -15.82 -6.59
N LYS A 250 -9.89 -15.43 -5.47
CA LYS A 250 -9.84 -16.23 -4.25
C LYS A 250 -11.26 -16.38 -3.62
N GLY A 251 -12.04 -15.31 -3.59
CA GLY A 251 -13.41 -15.32 -3.08
C GLY A 251 -14.39 -16.09 -3.96
N SER A 252 -14.17 -16.14 -5.28
CA SER A 252 -15.01 -16.89 -6.21
C SER A 252 -14.64 -18.39 -6.29
N SER A 253 -13.45 -18.78 -5.88
CA SER A 253 -13.01 -20.19 -5.90
C SER A 253 -13.48 -21.01 -4.72
N GLY A 254 -14.15 -20.41 -3.72
CA GLY A 254 -14.76 -21.17 -2.61
C GLY A 254 -13.77 -22.00 -1.78
N GLU A 255 -12.48 -21.65 -1.77
CA GLU A 255 -11.50 -22.34 -0.94
C GLU A 255 -11.82 -22.08 0.54
N PRO A 256 -12.09 -23.14 1.34
CA PRO A 256 -12.22 -23.01 2.78
C PRO A 256 -10.89 -22.53 3.37
N ARG A 257 -10.95 -21.66 4.36
CA ARG A 257 -9.79 -21.24 5.14
C ARG A 257 -9.10 -22.50 5.67
N GLN A 258 -7.83 -22.67 5.38
CA GLN A 258 -7.00 -23.62 6.13
C GLN A 258 -6.80 -23.02 7.52
N GLU A 259 -7.45 -23.65 8.52
CA GLU A 259 -7.21 -23.41 9.93
C GLU A 259 -5.79 -23.74 10.34
#